data_54b92e63199c1b36dda81c57cf45bf90
#
_entry.id   54b92e63199c1b36dda81c57cf45bf90
#
_cell.length_a   1.000
_cell.length_b   1.000
_cell.length_c   1.000
_cell.angle_alpha   90.00
_cell.angle_beta   90.00
_cell.angle_gamma   90.00
#
_symmetry.space_group_name_H-M   'P 1'
#
loop_
_entity.id
_entity.type
_entity.pdbx_description
1 polymer ?
#
loop_
_entity_poly.entity_id
_entity_poly.type
_entity_poly.pdbx_seq_one_letter_code
_entity_poly.pdbx_strand_id
1 'polypeptide(L)'
;LATFNPQIAQQLRETGALAAAEDELLSELEDVAWREIARPSPPEQVRLGRDGWRNQPLALRRRLLRRAAAACLPAGAEVGFQTIEAARRTAEGAASGGRVSLPGGVVMDVGYEALTFRRGAVALGNEWPQLTAPTPVALTVPGVVALAGGWRLTAEPWPHPDLDAVTANAEMWTAVVALEANAALFVRPRAPGERIRPLGLGGATKLKEVMIDRKIPAAARALWPVVATAEHPVWLPGHVLDHRARVQPDSASVVRLRCSWVAGGEC
;
A
#
# COMPACT_ATOMS: atom_id res chain seq x y z
N LEU A 1 -24.38 43.59 16.86
CA LEU A 1 -24.88 43.24 15.52
C LEU A 1 -26.29 43.83 15.28
N ALA A 2 -27.26 43.61 16.18
CA ALA A 2 -28.62 44.13 16.03
C ALA A 2 -28.70 45.67 15.92
N THR A 3 -27.72 46.38 16.43
CA THR A 3 -27.63 47.88 16.34
C THR A 3 -27.30 48.33 14.93
N PHE A 4 -26.62 47.51 14.12
CA PHE A 4 -26.22 47.85 12.74
C PHE A 4 -27.23 47.29 11.69
N ASN A 5 -27.93 46.20 11.99
CA ASN A 5 -28.96 45.63 11.12
C ASN A 5 -30.05 44.95 11.99
N PRO A 6 -31.21 45.60 12.17
CA PRO A 6 -32.31 45.04 12.97
C PRO A 6 -32.84 43.70 12.41
N GLN A 7 -32.67 43.44 11.13
CA GLN A 7 -33.18 42.21 10.47
C GLN A 7 -32.13 41.10 10.47
N ILE A 8 -30.91 41.31 10.98
CA ILE A 8 -29.83 40.33 10.92
C ILE A 8 -30.19 38.97 11.53
N ALA A 9 -30.90 38.98 12.64
CA ALA A 9 -31.34 37.76 13.32
C ALA A 9 -32.34 36.94 12.50
N GLN A 10 -33.22 37.62 11.76
CA GLN A 10 -34.15 36.97 10.86
C GLN A 10 -33.45 36.40 9.63
N GLN A 11 -32.60 37.19 8.99
CA GLN A 11 -31.78 36.73 7.84
C GLN A 11 -30.91 35.54 8.17
N LEU A 12 -30.29 35.52 9.36
CA LEU A 12 -29.50 34.38 9.82
C LEU A 12 -30.36 33.12 10.03
N ARG A 13 -31.58 33.25 10.56
CA ARG A 13 -32.50 32.12 10.71
C ARG A 13 -32.94 31.57 9.36
N GLU A 14 -33.29 32.46 8.43
CA GLU A 14 -33.73 32.07 7.08
C GLU A 14 -32.58 31.36 6.33
N THR A 15 -31.38 31.93 6.37
CA THR A 15 -30.19 31.32 5.79
C THR A 15 -29.88 29.97 6.45
N GLY A 16 -30.02 29.88 7.78
CA GLY A 16 -29.82 28.64 8.52
C GLY A 16 -30.85 27.56 8.13
N ALA A 17 -32.11 27.92 7.93
CA ALA A 17 -33.14 26.98 7.49
C ALA A 17 -32.90 26.46 6.06
N LEU A 18 -32.46 27.33 5.15
CA LEU A 18 -32.09 26.94 3.79
C LEU A 18 -30.88 26.00 3.81
N ALA A 19 -29.83 26.38 4.56
CA ALA A 19 -28.62 25.55 4.67
C ALA A 19 -28.90 24.18 5.31
N ALA A 20 -29.85 24.11 6.26
CA ALA A 20 -30.23 22.82 6.87
C ALA A 20 -30.95 21.90 5.85
N ALA A 21 -31.85 22.43 5.03
CA ALA A 21 -32.52 21.64 3.99
C ALA A 21 -31.55 21.17 2.90
N GLU A 22 -30.60 22.02 2.50
CA GLU A 22 -29.57 21.64 1.56
C GLU A 22 -28.61 20.58 2.16
N ASP A 23 -28.28 20.67 3.45
CA ASP A 23 -27.43 19.69 4.15
C ASP A 23 -28.12 18.32 4.28
N GLU A 24 -29.43 18.28 4.49
CA GLU A 24 -30.23 17.04 4.51
C GLU A 24 -30.14 16.32 3.17
N LEU A 25 -30.38 17.00 2.04
CA LEU A 25 -30.26 16.43 0.70
C LEU A 25 -28.83 15.95 0.42
N LEU A 26 -27.82 16.75 0.77
CA LEU A 26 -26.41 16.36 0.58
C LEU A 26 -26.04 15.17 1.45
N SER A 27 -26.64 14.98 2.62
CA SER A 27 -26.42 13.84 3.48
C SER A 27 -26.96 12.55 2.88
N GLU A 28 -28.16 12.60 2.29
CA GLU A 28 -28.75 11.47 1.57
C GLU A 28 -27.87 11.05 0.38
N LEU A 29 -27.44 12.02 -0.43
CA LEU A 29 -26.54 11.77 -1.57
C LEU A 29 -25.18 11.22 -1.12
N GLU A 30 -24.65 11.70 0.00
CA GLU A 30 -23.42 11.19 0.60
C GLU A 30 -23.57 9.72 1.01
N ASP A 31 -24.70 9.35 1.62
CA ASP A 31 -24.96 7.96 2.03
C ASP A 31 -25.04 7.01 0.84
N VAL A 32 -25.66 7.45 -0.26
CA VAL A 32 -25.68 6.68 -1.51
C VAL A 32 -24.26 6.49 -2.05
N ALA A 33 -23.53 7.59 -2.23
CA ALA A 33 -22.16 7.56 -2.74
C ALA A 33 -21.23 6.75 -1.84
N TRP A 34 -21.38 6.86 -0.51
CA TRP A 34 -20.59 6.08 0.44
C TRP A 34 -20.75 4.57 0.24
N ARG A 35 -21.97 4.09 0.09
CA ARG A 35 -22.26 2.66 -0.14
C ARG A 35 -21.61 2.12 -1.41
N GLU A 36 -21.50 2.94 -2.45
CA GLU A 36 -20.89 2.57 -3.73
C GLU A 36 -19.36 2.55 -3.69
N ILE A 37 -18.74 3.51 -2.99
CA ILE A 37 -17.30 3.75 -3.08
C ILE A 37 -16.49 3.25 -1.88
N ALA A 38 -17.12 3.08 -0.71
CA ALA A 38 -16.44 2.52 0.44
C ALA A 38 -16.05 1.06 0.17
N ARG A 39 -14.85 0.69 0.58
CA ARG A 39 -14.29 -0.66 0.41
C ARG A 39 -14.13 -1.32 1.77
N PRO A 40 -14.28 -2.65 1.85
CA PRO A 40 -13.94 -3.39 3.07
C PRO A 40 -12.54 -3.01 3.56
N SER A 41 -12.41 -2.78 4.85
CA SER A 41 -11.16 -2.37 5.48
C SER A 41 -11.09 -2.84 6.93
N PRO A 42 -9.87 -3.04 7.48
CA PRO A 42 -9.69 -3.38 8.89
C PRO A 42 -10.29 -2.32 9.82
N PRO A 43 -10.51 -2.65 11.10
CA PRO A 43 -10.86 -1.65 12.12
C PRO A 43 -9.89 -0.46 12.12
N GLU A 44 -10.40 0.72 12.45
CA GLU A 44 -9.63 1.99 12.47
C GLU A 44 -9.04 2.44 11.12
N GLN A 45 -9.48 1.81 10.02
CA GLN A 45 -9.11 2.18 8.67
C GLN A 45 -10.36 2.37 7.82
N VAL A 46 -10.34 3.36 6.92
CA VAL A 46 -11.37 3.57 5.89
C VAL A 46 -10.71 3.62 4.53
N ARG A 47 -11.29 2.92 3.56
CA ARG A 47 -10.84 2.94 2.17
C ARG A 47 -11.96 3.38 1.26
N LEU A 48 -11.70 4.36 0.41
CA LEU A 48 -12.62 4.85 -0.62
C LEU A 48 -12.05 4.52 -2.00
N GLY A 49 -12.86 3.94 -2.87
CA GLY A 49 -12.51 3.72 -4.27
C GLY A 49 -12.21 5.06 -4.95
N ARG A 50 -11.00 5.20 -5.49
CA ARG A 50 -10.48 6.49 -5.94
C ARG A 50 -11.22 7.04 -7.15
N ASP A 51 -11.50 6.20 -8.14
CA ASP A 51 -12.20 6.62 -9.35
C ASP A 51 -13.66 6.96 -9.04
N GLY A 52 -14.33 6.14 -8.23
CA GLY A 52 -15.69 6.43 -7.75
C GLY A 52 -15.76 7.77 -7.00
N TRP A 53 -14.78 8.06 -6.14
CA TRP A 53 -14.68 9.35 -5.45
C TRP A 53 -14.42 10.52 -6.41
N ARG A 54 -13.52 10.36 -7.39
CA ARG A 54 -13.19 11.41 -8.37
C ARG A 54 -14.40 11.80 -9.24
N ASN A 55 -15.26 10.84 -9.53
CA ASN A 55 -16.46 11.05 -10.33
C ASN A 55 -17.59 11.75 -9.56
N GLN A 56 -17.47 11.95 -8.24
CA GLN A 56 -18.46 12.65 -7.45
C GLN A 56 -18.38 14.18 -7.65
N PRO A 57 -19.50 14.89 -7.53
CA PRO A 57 -19.53 16.35 -7.45
C PRO A 57 -18.64 16.88 -6.31
N LEU A 58 -18.12 18.10 -6.46
CA LEU A 58 -17.16 18.69 -5.51
C LEU A 58 -17.68 18.69 -4.07
N ALA A 59 -18.96 18.99 -3.86
CA ALA A 59 -19.57 18.97 -2.53
C ALA A 59 -19.48 17.57 -1.90
N LEU A 60 -19.82 16.53 -2.64
CA LEU A 60 -19.76 15.15 -2.17
C LEU A 60 -18.32 14.67 -1.98
N ARG A 61 -17.38 15.05 -2.86
CA ARG A 61 -15.96 14.74 -2.65
C ARG A 61 -15.44 15.25 -1.31
N ARG A 62 -15.81 16.46 -0.91
CA ARG A 62 -15.44 17.05 0.38
C ARG A 62 -16.07 16.31 1.56
N ARG A 63 -17.38 16.01 1.45
CA ARG A 63 -18.14 15.31 2.50
C ARG A 63 -17.59 13.90 2.73
N LEU A 64 -17.36 13.15 1.66
CA LEU A 64 -16.81 11.79 1.72
C LEU A 64 -15.41 11.74 2.36
N LEU A 65 -14.52 12.71 2.06
CA LEU A 65 -13.23 12.80 2.74
C LEU A 65 -13.39 13.14 4.23
N ARG A 66 -14.30 14.05 4.56
CA ARG A 66 -14.59 14.41 5.96
C ARG A 66 -15.15 13.21 6.73
N ARG A 67 -16.08 12.47 6.17
CA ARG A 67 -16.65 11.24 6.76
C ARG A 67 -15.60 10.17 6.97
N ALA A 68 -14.76 9.91 5.97
CA ALA A 68 -13.68 8.94 6.07
C ALA A 68 -12.65 9.33 7.14
N ALA A 69 -12.30 10.61 7.22
CA ALA A 69 -11.42 11.12 8.26
C ALA A 69 -12.06 11.01 9.65
N ALA A 70 -13.32 11.41 9.80
CA ALA A 70 -14.07 11.36 11.06
C ALA A 70 -14.18 9.93 11.62
N ALA A 71 -14.36 8.94 10.76
CA ALA A 71 -14.41 7.54 11.17
C ALA A 71 -13.08 7.02 11.76
N CYS A 72 -11.96 7.70 11.49
CA CYS A 72 -10.64 7.36 12.02
C CYS A 72 -10.19 8.30 13.16
N LEU A 73 -10.94 9.36 13.46
CA LEU A 73 -10.58 10.35 14.48
C LEU A 73 -10.88 9.84 15.89
N PRO A 74 -10.12 10.28 16.92
CA PRO A 74 -10.52 10.12 18.30
C PRO A 74 -11.78 10.95 18.58
N ALA A 75 -12.55 10.52 19.57
CA ALA A 75 -13.75 11.24 20.01
C ALA A 75 -13.44 12.72 20.31
N GLY A 76 -14.28 13.62 19.82
CA GLY A 76 -14.17 15.07 20.01
C GLY A 76 -13.16 15.79 19.10
N ALA A 77 -12.46 15.08 18.22
CA ALA A 77 -11.62 15.72 17.21
C ALA A 77 -12.43 16.04 15.93
N GLU A 78 -12.15 17.20 15.34
CA GLU A 78 -12.80 17.66 14.11
C GLU A 78 -11.79 17.95 13.00
N VAL A 79 -12.23 17.83 11.76
CA VAL A 79 -11.43 18.18 10.57
C VAL A 79 -11.92 19.48 9.97
N GLY A 80 -11.09 20.49 10.06
CA GLY A 80 -11.38 21.82 9.50
C GLY A 80 -11.36 21.83 7.96
N PHE A 81 -12.02 22.84 7.39
CA PHE A 81 -12.15 23.01 5.94
C PHE A 81 -10.82 23.00 5.20
N GLN A 82 -9.80 23.73 5.70
CA GLN A 82 -8.48 23.80 5.04
C GLN A 82 -7.79 22.45 4.93
N THR A 83 -7.95 21.60 5.96
CA THR A 83 -7.38 20.25 5.97
C THR A 83 -8.07 19.36 4.94
N ILE A 84 -9.41 19.43 4.83
CA ILE A 84 -10.16 18.70 3.80
C ILE A 84 -9.78 19.17 2.40
N GLU A 85 -9.58 20.48 2.19
CA GLU A 85 -9.14 21.00 0.89
C GLU A 85 -7.71 20.57 0.53
N ALA A 86 -6.81 20.48 1.49
CA ALA A 86 -5.47 19.94 1.28
C ALA A 86 -5.54 18.44 0.89
N ALA A 87 -6.35 17.66 1.60
CA ALA A 87 -6.57 16.25 1.29
C ALA A 87 -7.17 16.07 -0.11
N ARG A 88 -8.18 16.86 -0.46
CA ARG A 88 -8.81 16.83 -1.79
C ARG A 88 -7.82 17.13 -2.91
N ARG A 89 -7.05 18.23 -2.79
CA ARG A 89 -6.03 18.60 -3.80
C ARG A 89 -4.98 17.51 -3.97
N THR A 90 -4.53 16.92 -2.87
CA THR A 90 -3.57 15.81 -2.93
C THR A 90 -4.17 14.58 -3.60
N ALA A 91 -5.42 14.22 -3.29
CA ALA A 91 -6.11 13.08 -3.89
C ALA A 91 -6.37 13.27 -5.40
N GLU A 92 -6.59 14.51 -5.85
CA GLU A 92 -6.77 14.84 -7.27
C GLU A 92 -5.44 14.90 -8.03
N GLY A 93 -4.43 15.56 -7.47
CA GLY A 93 -3.18 15.86 -8.17
C GLY A 93 -2.15 14.73 -8.15
N ALA A 94 -2.11 13.90 -7.13
CA ALA A 94 -1.13 12.82 -7.06
C ALA A 94 -1.52 11.65 -7.98
N ALA A 95 -0.57 11.13 -8.76
CA ALA A 95 -0.78 9.87 -9.49
C ALA A 95 -0.94 8.71 -8.50
N SER A 96 0.00 8.59 -7.56
CA SER A 96 -0.04 7.73 -6.37
C SER A 96 1.04 8.20 -5.38
N GLY A 97 0.98 7.73 -4.14
CA GLY A 97 1.99 8.03 -3.11
C GLY A 97 1.84 9.40 -2.46
N GLY A 98 0.80 10.17 -2.79
CA GLY A 98 0.45 11.36 -2.04
C GLY A 98 0.04 11.01 -0.62
N ARG A 99 0.44 11.84 0.36
CA ARG A 99 0.11 11.65 1.77
C ARG A 99 -0.28 12.98 2.39
N VAL A 100 -1.31 12.96 3.23
CA VAL A 100 -1.76 14.12 4.01
C VAL A 100 -1.94 13.71 5.46
N SER A 101 -1.33 14.47 6.37
CA SER A 101 -1.59 14.34 7.81
C SER A 101 -2.82 15.14 8.19
N LEU A 102 -3.70 14.50 8.95
CA LEU A 102 -4.94 15.06 9.47
C LEU A 102 -4.85 15.16 11.00
N PRO A 103 -5.71 15.93 11.67
CA PRO A 103 -5.76 15.99 13.11
C PRO A 103 -5.91 14.60 13.75
N GLY A 104 -5.59 14.49 15.04
CA GLY A 104 -5.74 13.24 15.80
C GLY A 104 -4.81 12.10 15.37
N GLY A 105 -3.74 12.40 14.61
CA GLY A 105 -2.81 11.39 14.12
C GLY A 105 -3.36 10.55 12.94
N VAL A 106 -4.45 11.00 12.32
CA VAL A 106 -4.97 10.37 11.11
C VAL A 106 -4.13 10.73 9.89
N VAL A 107 -3.92 9.80 9.02
CA VAL A 107 -3.20 9.98 7.75
C VAL A 107 -4.07 9.50 6.61
N MET A 108 -4.14 10.30 5.54
CA MET A 108 -4.70 9.88 4.26
C MET A 108 -3.55 9.55 3.31
N ASP A 109 -3.52 8.33 2.81
CA ASP A 109 -2.63 7.87 1.74
C ASP A 109 -3.39 7.78 0.41
N VAL A 110 -2.78 8.30 -0.66
CA VAL A 110 -3.32 8.22 -2.03
C VAL A 110 -2.69 7.04 -2.74
N GLY A 111 -3.45 5.95 -2.86
CA GLY A 111 -3.09 4.78 -3.64
C GLY A 111 -3.48 4.90 -5.11
N TYR A 112 -3.23 3.84 -5.89
CA TYR A 112 -3.67 3.76 -7.29
C TYR A 112 -5.18 3.61 -7.38
N GLU A 113 -5.76 2.71 -6.59
CA GLU A 113 -7.18 2.33 -6.65
C GLU A 113 -8.02 2.94 -5.52
N ALA A 114 -7.39 3.34 -4.42
CA ALA A 114 -8.10 3.79 -3.24
C ALA A 114 -7.41 4.96 -2.52
N LEU A 115 -8.21 5.78 -1.85
CA LEU A 115 -7.80 6.70 -0.80
C LEU A 115 -7.95 5.94 0.53
N THR A 116 -6.88 5.85 1.29
CA THR A 116 -6.85 5.10 2.56
C THR A 116 -6.65 6.06 3.72
N PHE A 117 -7.61 6.08 4.63
CA PHE A 117 -7.54 6.82 5.89
C PHE A 117 -7.23 5.84 7.01
N ARG A 118 -6.33 6.21 7.90
CA ARG A 118 -5.97 5.39 9.06
C ARG A 118 -5.39 6.24 10.17
N ARG A 119 -5.53 5.80 11.40
CA ARG A 119 -4.93 6.44 12.57
C ARG A 119 -3.56 5.84 12.87
N GLY A 120 -2.58 6.71 13.13
CA GLY A 120 -1.21 6.31 13.53
C GLY A 120 -0.37 5.73 12.38
N ALA A 121 0.84 5.32 12.72
CA ALA A 121 1.67 4.48 11.86
C ALA A 121 1.16 3.03 11.97
N VAL A 122 0.00 2.75 11.37
CA VAL A 122 -0.47 1.36 11.31
C VAL A 122 0.51 0.57 10.46
N ALA A 123 0.93 -0.55 11.00
CA ALA A 123 1.48 -1.60 10.17
C ALA A 123 0.59 -1.74 8.94
N LEU A 124 1.17 -1.64 7.75
CA LEU A 124 0.49 -1.95 6.51
C LEU A 124 -0.22 -3.27 6.74
N GLY A 125 -1.54 -3.31 6.56
CA GLY A 125 -2.33 -4.50 6.85
C GLY A 125 -1.75 -5.71 6.10
N ASN A 126 -2.28 -6.89 6.36
CA ASN A 126 -1.85 -8.18 5.78
C ASN A 126 -1.90 -8.23 4.24
N GLU A 127 -2.25 -7.12 3.58
CA GLU A 127 -2.35 -7.03 2.11
C GLU A 127 -1.02 -7.26 1.39
N TRP A 128 0.10 -6.92 2.02
CA TRP A 128 1.42 -6.93 1.38
C TRP A 128 2.50 -7.46 2.32
N PRO A 129 3.47 -8.23 1.82
CA PRO A 129 4.60 -8.68 2.61
C PRO A 129 5.42 -7.46 3.06
N GLN A 130 5.68 -7.36 4.35
CA GLN A 130 6.48 -6.31 4.96
C GLN A 130 7.51 -6.90 5.92
N LEU A 131 8.72 -6.38 5.91
CA LEU A 131 9.70 -6.68 6.95
C LEU A 131 9.22 -6.15 8.30
N THR A 132 9.52 -6.86 9.37
CA THR A 132 9.24 -6.42 10.74
C THR A 132 10.18 -5.31 11.21
N ALA A 133 11.38 -5.25 10.62
CA ALA A 133 12.40 -4.23 10.89
C ALA A 133 13.23 -3.94 9.62
N PRO A 134 13.88 -2.77 9.52
CA PRO A 134 14.71 -2.42 8.35
C PRO A 134 16.10 -3.10 8.35
N THR A 135 16.32 -4.10 9.17
CA THR A 135 17.59 -4.84 9.28
C THR A 135 17.56 -6.09 8.40
N PRO A 136 18.70 -6.44 7.77
CA PRO A 136 18.82 -7.70 7.04
C PRO A 136 18.63 -8.91 7.96
N VAL A 137 17.87 -9.90 7.51
CA VAL A 137 17.69 -11.18 8.17
C VAL A 137 18.27 -12.28 7.30
N ALA A 138 19.11 -13.14 7.84
CA ALA A 138 19.65 -14.28 7.12
C ALA A 138 18.53 -15.27 6.75
N LEU A 139 18.53 -15.75 5.52
CA LEU A 139 17.62 -16.78 5.03
C LEU A 139 18.44 -18.03 4.72
N THR A 140 18.39 -19.02 5.62
CA THR A 140 19.03 -20.33 5.39
C THR A 140 18.28 -21.12 4.32
N VAL A 141 18.97 -22.09 3.73
CA VAL A 141 18.36 -23.03 2.76
C VAL A 141 18.61 -24.46 3.26
N PRO A 142 17.59 -25.20 3.73
CA PRO A 142 16.20 -24.79 3.90
C PRO A 142 16.00 -23.78 5.04
N GLY A 143 14.98 -22.94 4.91
CA GLY A 143 14.66 -21.97 5.97
C GLY A 143 13.43 -21.13 5.72
N VAL A 144 13.07 -20.36 6.77
CA VAL A 144 11.89 -19.50 6.79
C VAL A 144 12.23 -18.17 7.47
N VAL A 145 11.82 -17.07 6.89
CA VAL A 145 11.83 -15.74 7.53
C VAL A 145 10.39 -15.28 7.69
N ALA A 146 10.01 -15.01 8.94
CA ALA A 146 8.72 -14.42 9.26
C ALA A 146 8.70 -12.93 8.85
N LEU A 147 7.62 -12.51 8.23
CA LEU A 147 7.34 -11.13 7.83
C LEU A 147 6.15 -10.59 8.63
N ALA A 148 5.92 -9.30 8.56
CA ALA A 148 4.79 -8.68 9.25
C ALA A 148 3.44 -9.18 8.68
N GLY A 149 2.39 -9.11 9.51
CA GLY A 149 1.02 -9.40 9.10
C GLY A 149 0.72 -10.84 8.71
N GLY A 150 1.50 -11.82 9.20
CA GLY A 150 1.30 -13.24 8.90
C GLY A 150 1.92 -13.69 7.57
N TRP A 151 2.67 -12.83 6.90
CA TRP A 151 3.47 -13.22 5.75
C TRP A 151 4.73 -13.99 6.18
N ARG A 152 5.20 -14.86 5.32
CA ARG A 152 6.49 -15.57 5.48
C ARG A 152 7.16 -15.76 4.14
N LEU A 153 8.48 -15.82 4.17
CA LEU A 153 9.31 -16.14 3.03
C LEU A 153 10.06 -17.45 3.33
N THR A 154 9.86 -18.46 2.49
CA THR A 154 10.51 -19.77 2.61
C THR A 154 11.55 -19.95 1.51
N ALA A 155 12.63 -20.68 1.83
CA ALA A 155 13.62 -21.13 0.90
C ALA A 155 13.78 -22.65 1.03
N GLU A 156 13.65 -23.38 -0.06
CA GLU A 156 13.79 -24.82 -0.09
C GLU A 156 14.79 -25.22 -1.19
N PRO A 157 15.71 -26.17 -0.94
CA PRO A 157 16.58 -26.67 -2.00
C PRO A 157 15.76 -27.42 -3.05
N TRP A 158 16.11 -27.23 -4.31
CA TRP A 158 15.48 -27.96 -5.42
C TRP A 158 16.55 -28.55 -6.34
N PRO A 159 17.17 -29.68 -5.95
CA PRO A 159 18.38 -30.21 -6.60
C PRO A 159 18.18 -30.68 -8.05
N HIS A 160 16.95 -31.00 -8.43
CA HIS A 160 16.63 -31.47 -9.79
C HIS A 160 15.44 -30.70 -10.36
N PRO A 161 15.62 -29.43 -10.74
CA PRO A 161 14.54 -28.63 -11.29
C PRO A 161 14.19 -29.12 -12.70
N ASP A 162 12.92 -29.30 -12.96
CA ASP A 162 12.40 -29.37 -14.32
C ASP A 162 12.44 -27.96 -14.91
N LEU A 163 13.28 -27.75 -15.93
CA LEU A 163 13.48 -26.45 -16.54
C LEU A 163 12.22 -25.95 -17.26
N ASP A 164 11.40 -26.85 -17.79
CA ASP A 164 10.14 -26.49 -18.44
C ASP A 164 9.16 -25.98 -17.35
N ALA A 165 9.08 -26.66 -16.22
CA ALA A 165 8.29 -26.22 -15.08
C ALA A 165 8.80 -24.89 -14.47
N VAL A 166 10.10 -24.66 -14.42
CA VAL A 166 10.70 -23.39 -13.98
C VAL A 166 10.31 -22.24 -14.92
N THR A 167 10.38 -22.49 -16.23
CA THR A 167 10.05 -21.50 -17.27
C THR A 167 8.54 -21.20 -17.32
N ALA A 168 7.73 -22.24 -17.11
CA ALA A 168 6.26 -22.14 -17.10
C ALA A 168 5.72 -21.57 -15.78
N ASN A 169 6.57 -21.30 -14.77
CA ASN A 169 6.12 -20.79 -13.48
C ASN A 169 5.43 -19.42 -13.60
N ALA A 170 4.10 -19.45 -13.48
CA ALA A 170 3.25 -18.26 -13.49
C ALA A 170 2.89 -17.78 -12.07
N GLU A 171 3.37 -18.45 -11.01
CA GLU A 171 3.09 -18.08 -9.63
C GLU A 171 3.87 -16.83 -9.23
N MET A 172 3.18 -15.70 -9.14
CA MET A 172 3.75 -14.38 -8.80
C MET A 172 4.57 -14.41 -7.50
N TRP A 173 4.16 -15.18 -6.51
CA TRP A 173 4.78 -15.27 -5.18
C TRP A 173 5.78 -16.40 -5.02
N THR A 174 6.15 -17.05 -6.11
CA THR A 174 7.15 -18.12 -6.14
C THR A 174 8.23 -17.80 -7.16
N ALA A 175 9.49 -17.98 -6.79
CA ALA A 175 10.63 -17.88 -7.69
C ALA A 175 11.54 -19.08 -7.55
N VAL A 176 12.14 -19.50 -8.65
CA VAL A 176 13.19 -20.54 -8.67
C VAL A 176 14.48 -19.84 -9.08
N VAL A 177 15.49 -19.96 -8.24
CA VAL A 177 16.75 -19.21 -8.39
C VAL A 177 17.95 -20.15 -8.37
N ALA A 178 18.91 -19.87 -9.22
CA ALA A 178 20.25 -20.44 -9.15
C ALA A 178 21.13 -19.56 -8.27
N LEU A 179 21.88 -20.18 -7.38
CA LEU A 179 22.84 -19.53 -6.51
C LEU A 179 24.24 -20.08 -6.73
N GLU A 180 25.23 -19.27 -6.50
CA GLU A 180 26.60 -19.75 -6.39
C GLU A 180 26.74 -20.68 -5.18
N ALA A 181 27.70 -21.60 -5.25
CA ALA A 181 27.99 -22.52 -4.15
C ALA A 181 28.25 -21.74 -2.85
N ASN A 182 27.50 -22.05 -1.79
CA ASN A 182 27.61 -21.41 -0.48
C ASN A 182 27.18 -19.90 -0.44
N ALA A 183 26.48 -19.38 -1.44
CA ALA A 183 25.99 -18.03 -1.39
C ALA A 183 24.98 -17.85 -0.23
N ALA A 184 25.28 -16.96 0.70
CA ALA A 184 24.37 -16.60 1.78
C ALA A 184 23.23 -15.73 1.23
N LEU A 185 22.00 -16.08 1.59
CA LEU A 185 20.80 -15.30 1.29
C LEU A 185 20.38 -14.44 2.47
N PHE A 186 19.88 -13.27 2.15
CA PHE A 186 19.32 -12.32 3.12
C PHE A 186 17.97 -11.83 2.63
N VAL A 187 17.08 -11.56 3.58
CA VAL A 187 15.84 -10.84 3.36
C VAL A 187 16.01 -9.46 3.99
N ARG A 188 15.91 -8.42 3.19
CA ARG A 188 16.20 -7.05 3.62
C ARG A 188 15.39 -6.01 2.83
N PRO A 189 15.28 -4.77 3.29
CA PRO A 189 14.77 -3.69 2.44
C PRO A 189 15.74 -3.39 1.30
N ARG A 190 15.23 -2.73 0.25
CA ARG A 190 16.10 -2.22 -0.82
C ARG A 190 17.11 -1.21 -0.28
N ALA A 191 18.31 -1.22 -0.82
CA ALA A 191 19.31 -0.19 -0.56
C ALA A 191 19.08 1.07 -1.43
N PRO A 192 19.53 2.27 -0.99
CA PRO A 192 19.53 3.47 -1.82
C PRO A 192 20.34 3.26 -3.10
N GLY A 193 19.76 3.63 -4.26
CA GLY A 193 20.42 3.49 -5.56
C GLY A 193 20.55 2.07 -6.10
N GLU A 194 20.10 1.07 -5.37
CA GLU A 194 20.22 -0.35 -5.73
C GLU A 194 19.57 -0.66 -7.08
N ARG A 195 20.23 -1.50 -7.85
CA ARG A 195 19.82 -1.89 -9.20
C ARG A 195 19.60 -3.40 -9.28
N ILE A 196 18.60 -3.79 -10.08
CA ILE A 196 18.29 -5.16 -10.44
C ILE A 196 18.38 -5.32 -11.96
N ARG A 197 18.65 -6.52 -12.45
CA ARG A 197 18.62 -6.87 -13.87
C ARG A 197 17.39 -7.74 -14.12
N PRO A 198 16.24 -7.17 -14.48
CA PRO A 198 15.03 -7.96 -14.64
C PRO A 198 15.22 -9.08 -15.67
N LEU A 199 14.73 -10.27 -15.37
CA LEU A 199 14.73 -11.38 -16.31
C LEU A 199 13.97 -10.99 -17.58
N GLY A 200 14.59 -11.22 -18.75
CA GLY A 200 13.99 -10.87 -20.05
C GLY A 200 14.21 -9.41 -20.50
N LEU A 201 14.84 -8.55 -19.70
CA LEU A 201 15.19 -7.19 -20.07
C LEU A 201 16.71 -7.00 -20.21
N GLY A 202 17.14 -6.28 -21.25
CA GLY A 202 18.54 -6.14 -21.64
C GLY A 202 19.37 -5.17 -20.78
N GLY A 203 18.98 -4.84 -19.55
CA GLY A 203 19.73 -3.87 -18.77
C GLY A 203 19.45 -3.88 -17.27
N ALA A 204 20.26 -3.14 -16.50
CA ALA A 204 20.02 -2.94 -15.08
C ALA A 204 19.18 -1.68 -14.85
N THR A 205 18.11 -1.79 -14.07
CA THR A 205 17.25 -0.68 -13.68
C THR A 205 17.26 -0.48 -12.17
N LYS A 206 16.94 0.72 -11.70
CA LYS A 206 16.86 0.98 -10.25
C LYS A 206 15.69 0.24 -9.65
N LEU A 207 15.92 -0.45 -8.52
CA LEU A 207 14.88 -1.22 -7.83
C LEU A 207 13.70 -0.33 -7.40
N LYS A 208 13.96 0.95 -7.07
CA LYS A 208 12.93 1.94 -6.81
C LYS A 208 12.00 2.15 -8.02
N GLU A 209 12.55 2.23 -9.22
CA GLU A 209 11.79 2.42 -10.47
C GLU A 209 10.93 1.19 -10.74
N VAL A 210 11.50 -0.02 -10.61
CA VAL A 210 10.75 -1.28 -10.71
C VAL A 210 9.54 -1.29 -9.75
N MET A 211 9.74 -0.88 -8.49
CA MET A 211 8.65 -0.83 -7.51
C MET A 211 7.55 0.16 -7.91
N ILE A 212 7.90 1.26 -8.59
CA ILE A 212 6.93 2.24 -9.10
C ILE A 212 6.17 1.65 -10.28
N ASP A 213 6.87 1.12 -11.27
CA ASP A 213 6.31 0.55 -12.50
C ASP A 213 5.40 -0.65 -12.21
N ARG A 214 5.76 -1.46 -11.22
CA ARG A 214 4.96 -2.58 -10.72
C ARG A 214 3.86 -2.17 -9.73
N LYS A 215 3.63 -0.85 -9.57
CA LYS A 215 2.56 -0.27 -8.76
C LYS A 215 2.56 -0.71 -7.28
N ILE A 216 3.73 -1.06 -6.73
CA ILE A 216 3.84 -1.31 -5.29
C ILE A 216 3.43 -0.03 -4.56
N PRO A 217 2.51 -0.09 -3.58
CA PRO A 217 2.07 1.08 -2.82
C PRO A 217 3.25 1.83 -2.19
N ALA A 218 3.28 3.15 -2.29
CA ALA A 218 4.40 3.97 -1.79
C ALA A 218 4.71 3.69 -0.31
N ALA A 219 3.67 3.49 0.50
CA ALA A 219 3.79 3.16 1.92
C ALA A 219 4.45 1.79 2.16
N ALA A 220 4.30 0.84 1.23
CA ALA A 220 4.85 -0.51 1.34
C ALA A 220 6.32 -0.61 0.91
N ARG A 221 6.80 0.32 0.07
CA ARG A 221 8.13 0.22 -0.57
C ARG A 221 9.31 0.25 0.38
N ALA A 222 9.17 0.91 1.53
CA ALA A 222 10.27 1.07 2.50
C ALA A 222 10.66 -0.27 3.15
N LEU A 223 9.67 -1.10 3.45
CA LEU A 223 9.84 -2.40 4.12
C LEU A 223 9.45 -3.58 3.23
N TRP A 224 9.32 -3.37 1.92
CA TRP A 224 9.11 -4.49 1.00
C TRP A 224 10.31 -5.42 1.03
N PRO A 225 10.12 -6.74 1.25
CA PRO A 225 11.23 -7.68 1.32
C PRO A 225 11.93 -7.78 -0.03
N VAL A 226 13.24 -7.75 -0.02
CA VAL A 226 14.10 -8.07 -1.15
C VAL A 226 14.93 -9.27 -0.74
N VAL A 227 14.87 -10.36 -1.49
CA VAL A 227 15.81 -11.47 -1.34
C VAL A 227 17.09 -11.09 -2.07
N ALA A 228 18.21 -11.15 -1.39
CA ALA A 228 19.51 -10.74 -1.93
C ALA A 228 20.64 -11.66 -1.44
N THR A 229 21.72 -11.71 -2.21
CA THR A 229 23.04 -12.14 -1.72
C THR A 229 23.78 -10.96 -1.11
N ALA A 230 25.00 -11.15 -0.69
CA ALA A 230 25.85 -10.05 -0.26
C ALA A 230 26.16 -9.06 -1.40
N GLU A 231 26.10 -9.51 -2.65
CA GLU A 231 26.55 -8.75 -3.83
C GLU A 231 25.39 -8.03 -4.56
N HIS A 232 24.23 -8.66 -4.62
CA HIS A 232 23.13 -8.13 -5.43
C HIS A 232 21.76 -8.66 -5.01
N PRO A 233 20.67 -7.93 -5.37
CA PRO A 233 19.32 -8.43 -5.24
C PRO A 233 19.12 -9.65 -6.15
N VAL A 234 18.42 -10.66 -5.64
CA VAL A 234 18.06 -11.89 -6.34
C VAL A 234 16.62 -11.85 -6.79
N TRP A 235 15.72 -11.48 -5.89
CA TRP A 235 14.29 -11.49 -6.15
C TRP A 235 13.58 -10.39 -5.40
N LEU A 236 12.68 -9.70 -6.09
CA LEU A 236 11.68 -8.82 -5.51
C LEU A 236 10.35 -9.61 -5.46
N PRO A 237 9.95 -10.18 -4.31
CA PRO A 237 8.77 -11.03 -4.18
C PRO A 237 7.53 -10.42 -4.81
N GLY A 238 6.84 -11.22 -5.60
CA GLY A 238 5.64 -10.80 -6.33
C GLY A 238 5.88 -10.02 -7.62
N HIS A 239 7.13 -9.72 -8.01
CA HIS A 239 7.37 -8.80 -9.13
C HIS A 239 8.49 -9.17 -10.09
N VAL A 240 9.72 -9.34 -9.62
CA VAL A 240 10.88 -9.41 -10.51
C VAL A 240 11.97 -10.32 -9.96
N LEU A 241 12.48 -11.21 -10.81
CA LEU A 241 13.67 -12.02 -10.61
C LEU A 241 14.88 -11.35 -11.31
N ASP A 242 16.04 -11.38 -10.64
CA ASP A 242 17.28 -10.91 -11.25
C ASP A 242 17.81 -11.94 -12.27
N HIS A 243 18.22 -11.45 -13.45
CA HIS A 243 18.74 -12.29 -14.53
C HIS A 243 19.96 -13.15 -14.10
N ARG A 244 20.79 -12.66 -13.16
CA ARG A 244 21.94 -13.39 -12.66
C ARG A 244 21.58 -14.64 -11.84
N ALA A 245 20.38 -14.64 -11.26
CA ALA A 245 19.84 -15.74 -10.49
C ALA A 245 18.96 -16.71 -11.31
N ARG A 246 18.96 -16.56 -12.64
CA ARG A 246 18.20 -17.47 -13.52
C ARG A 246 18.75 -18.89 -13.44
N VAL A 247 17.87 -19.87 -13.44
CA VAL A 247 18.26 -21.28 -13.51
C VAL A 247 18.74 -21.62 -14.92
N GLN A 248 19.85 -22.36 -15.01
CA GLN A 248 20.45 -22.87 -16.24
C GLN A 248 20.68 -24.38 -16.08
N PRO A 249 20.89 -25.14 -17.18
CA PRO A 249 21.09 -26.57 -17.10
C PRO A 249 22.28 -27.00 -16.23
N ASP A 250 23.30 -26.13 -16.12
CA ASP A 250 24.53 -26.32 -15.36
C ASP A 250 24.53 -25.66 -13.97
N SER A 251 23.38 -25.20 -13.52
CA SER A 251 23.25 -24.55 -12.21
C SER A 251 23.57 -25.51 -11.07
N ALA A 252 24.61 -25.21 -10.29
CA ALA A 252 25.10 -26.08 -9.22
C ALA A 252 24.17 -26.12 -7.99
N SER A 253 23.50 -25.02 -7.68
CA SER A 253 22.59 -24.92 -6.54
C SER A 253 21.31 -24.21 -6.97
N VAL A 254 20.18 -24.88 -6.86
CA VAL A 254 18.88 -24.33 -7.19
C VAL A 254 18.00 -24.32 -5.96
N VAL A 255 17.34 -23.19 -5.74
CA VAL A 255 16.50 -22.92 -4.57
C VAL A 255 15.13 -22.43 -5.03
N ARG A 256 14.09 -23.00 -4.47
CA ARG A 256 12.72 -22.50 -4.60
C ARG A 256 12.44 -21.55 -3.46
N LEU A 257 12.11 -20.32 -3.81
CA LEU A 257 11.70 -19.26 -2.90
C LEU A 257 10.19 -19.07 -2.99
N ARG A 258 9.52 -18.94 -1.86
CA ARG A 258 8.08 -18.67 -1.81
C ARG A 258 7.75 -17.62 -0.77
N CYS A 259 6.99 -16.61 -1.17
CA CYS A 259 6.42 -15.62 -0.26
C CYS A 259 4.93 -15.91 -0.12
N SER A 260 4.47 -16.27 1.07
CA SER A 260 3.08 -16.67 1.30
C SER A 260 2.52 -16.02 2.55
N TRP A 261 1.22 -15.75 2.50
CA TRP A 261 0.46 -15.34 3.67
C TRP A 261 -0.16 -16.56 4.35
N VAL A 262 -0.13 -16.60 5.67
CA VAL A 262 -0.75 -17.65 6.47
C VAL A 262 -1.82 -16.98 7.32
N ALA A 263 -3.09 -17.33 7.08
CA ALA A 263 -4.18 -16.94 7.96
C ALA A 263 -3.82 -17.40 9.38
N GLY A 264 -3.92 -16.51 10.37
CA GLY A 264 -3.47 -16.77 11.72
C GLY A 264 -3.84 -18.15 12.21
N GLY A 265 -2.86 -19.03 12.25
CA GLY A 265 -2.93 -20.27 12.99
C GLY A 265 -2.64 -19.94 14.43
N GLU A 266 -3.53 -20.37 15.30
CA GLU A 266 -3.35 -20.44 16.75
C GLU A 266 -1.93 -20.96 17.07
N CYS A 267 -1.24 -20.23 17.96
CA CYS A 267 -0.12 -20.80 18.72
C CYS A 267 -0.64 -21.73 19.80
#